data_20a914747d74931d3910715100fc0cd3
#
_entry.id   20a914747d74931d3910715100fc0cd3
#
_cell.length_a   1.000
_cell.length_b   1.000
_cell.length_c   1.000
_cell.angle_alpha   90.00
_cell.angle_beta   90.00
_cell.angle_gamma   90.00
#
_symmetry.space_group_name_H-M   'P 1'
#
loop_
_entity.id
_entity.type
_entity.pdbx_description
1 polymer ?
#
loop_
_entity_poly.entity_id
_entity_poly.type
_entity_poly.pdbx_seq_one_letter_code
_entity_poly.pdbx_strand_id
1 'polypeptide(L)'
;KTWQLIMGKFFAILLQVVICLALTLPYYITIASLGNVDHAVGFCGYLGLILVSGCYISIGMFASSLTPNTIVAFFITFAIEIGFVLLFEFIAELWGAGFIAALFTYLSIGEHFDAIPRGVIDTKDLIYFISLIIIFLALARHYICKNRF
;
A
#
# COMPACT_ATOMS: atom_id res chain seq x y z
N LYS A 1 -20.17 0.92 14.79
CA LYS A 1 -19.40 2.01 15.45
C LYS A 1 -17.87 1.85 15.28
N THR A 2 -17.30 0.65 15.54
CA THR A 2 -15.86 0.42 15.39
C THR A 2 -15.42 0.56 13.93
N TRP A 3 -16.21 0.07 13.00
CA TRP A 3 -15.93 0.26 11.56
C TRP A 3 -15.89 1.72 11.15
N GLN A 4 -16.83 2.52 11.66
CA GLN A 4 -16.87 3.95 11.35
C GLN A 4 -15.60 4.66 11.85
N LEU A 5 -15.14 4.29 13.04
CA LEU A 5 -13.90 4.85 13.60
C LEU A 5 -12.67 4.47 12.75
N ILE A 6 -12.55 3.19 12.39
CA ILE A 6 -11.43 2.69 11.60
C ILE A 6 -11.42 3.31 10.20
N MET A 7 -12.57 3.32 9.54
CA MET A 7 -12.70 3.91 8.21
C MET A 7 -12.47 5.41 8.23
N GLY A 8 -12.95 6.10 9.26
CA GLY A 8 -12.69 7.53 9.43
C GLY A 8 -11.21 7.85 9.55
N LYS A 9 -10.48 7.10 10.37
CA LYS A 9 -9.02 7.25 10.51
C LYS A 9 -8.30 6.92 9.21
N PHE A 10 -8.68 5.83 8.55
CA PHE A 10 -8.08 5.42 7.28
C PHE A 10 -8.23 6.51 6.21
N PHE A 11 -9.45 7.00 6.03
CA PHE A 11 -9.70 8.04 5.03
C PHE A 11 -9.05 9.38 5.39
N ALA A 12 -8.95 9.72 6.68
CA ALA A 12 -8.26 10.93 7.12
C ALA A 12 -6.78 10.91 6.74
N ILE A 13 -6.10 9.78 7.00
CA ILE A 13 -4.69 9.62 6.66
C ILE A 13 -4.51 9.55 5.14
N LEU A 14 -5.40 8.86 4.45
CA LEU A 14 -5.37 8.77 2.99
C LEU A 14 -5.57 10.15 2.35
N LEU A 15 -6.48 10.95 2.87
CA LEU A 15 -6.69 12.32 2.42
C LEU A 15 -5.43 13.16 2.59
N GLN A 16 -4.73 13.01 3.70
CA GLN A 16 -3.45 13.69 3.94
C GLN A 16 -2.40 13.30 2.88
N VAL A 17 -2.33 12.02 2.53
CA VAL A 17 -1.44 11.54 1.45
C VAL A 17 -1.85 12.14 0.11
N VAL A 18 -3.15 12.19 -0.20
CA VAL A 18 -3.67 12.79 -1.43
C VAL A 18 -3.31 14.27 -1.50
N ILE A 19 -3.41 15.01 -0.40
CA ILE A 19 -3.00 16.41 -0.33
C ILE A 19 -1.50 16.56 -0.62
N CYS A 20 -0.66 15.70 -0.04
CA CYS A 20 0.77 15.70 -0.30
C CYS A 20 1.08 15.42 -1.78
N LEU A 21 0.36 14.50 -2.40
CA LEU A 21 0.51 14.21 -3.83
C LEU A 21 0.02 15.38 -4.69
N ALA A 22 -1.05 16.06 -4.28
CA ALA A 22 -1.53 17.25 -4.97
C ALA A 22 -0.49 18.39 -4.96
N LEU A 23 0.30 18.52 -3.91
CA LEU A 23 1.41 19.47 -3.83
C LEU A 23 2.54 19.15 -4.81
N THR A 24 2.62 17.93 -5.32
CA THR A 24 3.60 17.55 -6.37
C THR A 24 3.11 17.86 -7.78
N LEU A 25 1.83 18.19 -7.98
CA LEU A 25 1.27 18.51 -9.29
C LEU A 25 1.97 19.70 -9.98
N PRO A 26 2.33 20.82 -9.31
CA PRO A 26 3.10 21.88 -9.93
C PRO A 26 4.41 21.39 -10.55
N TYR A 27 5.08 20.46 -9.89
CA TYR A 27 6.30 19.84 -10.40
C TYR A 27 6.02 19.04 -11.67
N TYR A 28 4.95 18.25 -11.68
CA TYR A 28 4.50 17.50 -12.86
C TYR A 28 4.16 18.42 -14.03
N ILE A 29 3.43 19.50 -13.77
CA ILE A 29 3.07 20.50 -14.78
C ILE A 29 4.33 21.14 -15.37
N THR A 30 5.33 21.47 -14.56
CA THR A 30 6.61 22.01 -15.00
C THR A 30 7.32 21.05 -15.95
N ILE A 31 7.40 19.77 -15.60
CA ILE A 31 8.02 18.74 -16.45
C ILE A 31 7.24 18.58 -17.77
N ALA A 32 5.92 18.58 -17.71
CA ALA A 32 5.07 18.45 -18.89
C ALA A 32 5.24 19.63 -19.86
N SER A 33 5.55 20.84 -19.35
CA SER A 33 5.80 22.01 -20.17
C SER A 33 7.17 22.01 -20.84
N LEU A 34 8.12 21.27 -20.27
CA LEU A 34 9.51 21.20 -20.76
C LEU A 34 9.74 20.06 -21.76
N GLY A 35 8.85 19.08 -21.81
CA GLY A 35 9.04 17.92 -22.67
C GLY A 35 7.73 17.22 -23.00
N ASN A 36 7.85 16.22 -23.86
CA ASN A 36 6.70 15.40 -24.25
C ASN A 36 6.48 14.30 -23.19
N VAL A 37 5.54 14.54 -22.28
CA VAL A 37 5.21 13.61 -21.19
C VAL A 37 3.93 12.86 -21.53
N ASP A 38 3.95 11.53 -21.29
CA ASP A 38 2.75 10.72 -21.42
C ASP A 38 1.86 10.93 -20.19
N HIS A 39 0.75 11.64 -20.38
CA HIS A 39 -0.20 11.95 -19.32
C HIS A 39 -0.88 10.70 -18.75
N ALA A 40 -1.05 9.64 -19.57
CA ALA A 40 -1.62 8.39 -19.11
C ALA A 40 -0.69 7.69 -18.09
N VAL A 41 0.60 7.66 -18.36
CA VAL A 41 1.61 7.11 -17.44
C VAL A 41 1.64 7.91 -16.14
N GLY A 42 1.60 9.22 -16.21
CA GLY A 42 1.57 10.08 -15.02
C GLY A 42 0.34 9.85 -14.15
N PHE A 43 -0.84 9.78 -14.77
CA PHE A 43 -2.08 9.50 -14.05
C PHE A 43 -2.06 8.12 -13.39
N CYS A 44 -1.62 7.10 -14.10
CA CYS A 44 -1.48 5.75 -13.55
C CYS A 44 -0.50 5.72 -12.39
N GLY A 45 0.62 6.44 -12.49
CA GLY A 45 1.60 6.55 -11.41
C GLY A 45 1.01 7.15 -10.14
N TYR A 46 0.26 8.23 -10.24
CA TYR A 46 -0.42 8.83 -9.08
C TYR A 46 -1.47 7.90 -8.48
N LEU A 47 -2.26 7.23 -9.31
CA LEU A 47 -3.23 6.25 -8.83
C LEU A 47 -2.55 5.09 -8.11
N GLY A 48 -1.45 4.59 -8.66
CA GLY A 48 -0.65 3.54 -8.03
C GLY A 48 -0.09 3.96 -6.67
N LEU A 49 0.41 5.19 -6.56
CA LEU A 49 0.90 5.72 -5.28
C LEU A 49 -0.22 5.80 -4.24
N ILE A 50 -1.41 6.20 -4.63
CA ILE A 50 -2.57 6.24 -3.73
C ILE A 50 -2.93 4.83 -3.23
N LEU A 51 -2.96 3.84 -4.12
CA LEU A 51 -3.26 2.46 -3.77
C LEU A 51 -2.22 1.86 -2.83
N VAL A 52 -0.94 2.04 -3.12
CA VAL A 52 0.16 1.55 -2.26
C VAL A 52 0.14 2.25 -0.90
N SER A 53 -0.12 3.56 -0.88
CA SER A 53 -0.28 4.31 0.36
C SER A 53 -1.43 3.78 1.20
N GLY A 54 -2.56 3.43 0.56
CA GLY A 54 -3.67 2.79 1.24
C GLY A 54 -3.29 1.47 1.90
N CYS A 55 -2.51 0.64 1.22
CA CYS A 55 -1.97 -0.60 1.78
C CYS A 55 -1.09 -0.34 3.00
N TYR A 56 -0.16 0.60 2.90
CA TYR A 56 0.73 0.94 4.01
C TYR A 56 -0.02 1.52 5.20
N ILE A 57 -1.03 2.36 4.96
CA ILE A 57 -1.88 2.92 6.01
C ILE A 57 -2.64 1.81 6.74
N SER A 58 -3.20 0.85 6.01
CA SER A 58 -3.93 -0.28 6.61
C SER A 58 -3.01 -1.17 7.46
N ILE A 59 -1.80 -1.43 7.00
CA ILE A 59 -0.78 -2.16 7.76
C ILE A 59 -0.41 -1.40 9.03
N GLY A 60 -0.20 -0.08 8.93
CA GLY A 60 0.10 0.78 10.07
C GLY A 60 -1.02 0.82 11.10
N MET A 61 -2.26 0.88 10.66
CA MET A 61 -3.42 0.83 11.55
C MET A 61 -3.53 -0.51 12.27
N PHE A 62 -3.26 -1.60 11.58
CA PHE A 62 -3.22 -2.93 12.20
C PHE A 62 -2.12 -3.00 13.25
N ALA A 63 -0.90 -2.59 12.93
CA ALA A 63 0.23 -2.59 13.86
C ALA A 63 -0.05 -1.69 15.08
N SER A 64 -0.65 -0.53 14.87
CA SER A 64 -1.05 0.38 15.95
C SER A 64 -2.12 -0.22 16.87
N SER A 65 -2.93 -1.14 16.37
CA SER A 65 -3.93 -1.83 17.19
C SER A 65 -3.31 -2.87 18.13
N LEU A 66 -2.12 -3.37 17.79
CA LEU A 66 -1.45 -4.43 18.56
C LEU A 66 -0.76 -3.92 19.84
N THR A 67 -0.38 -2.65 19.88
CA THR A 67 0.41 -2.11 20.98
C THR A 67 0.02 -0.66 21.29
N PRO A 68 0.01 -0.25 22.56
CA PRO A 68 -0.20 1.14 22.92
C PRO A 68 1.05 2.02 22.72
N ASN A 69 2.21 1.40 22.52
CA ASN A 69 3.47 2.12 22.35
C ASN A 69 3.68 2.49 20.89
N THR A 70 3.71 3.78 20.58
CA THR A 70 3.89 4.31 19.22
C THR A 70 5.20 3.88 18.58
N ILE A 71 6.28 3.79 19.33
CA ILE A 71 7.60 3.39 18.82
C ILE A 71 7.57 1.92 18.40
N VAL A 72 7.00 1.06 19.23
CA VAL A 72 6.86 -0.36 18.91
C VAL A 72 5.96 -0.56 17.69
N ALA A 73 4.85 0.18 17.61
CA ALA A 73 3.96 0.15 16.46
C ALA A 73 4.68 0.55 15.17
N PHE A 74 5.53 1.56 15.23
CA PHE A 74 6.35 1.99 14.10
C PHE A 74 7.27 0.86 13.61
N PHE A 75 7.99 0.20 14.51
CA PHE A 75 8.89 -0.90 14.13
C PHE A 75 8.14 -2.11 13.58
N ILE A 76 6.98 -2.43 14.13
CA ILE A 76 6.14 -3.52 13.62
C ILE A 76 5.65 -3.20 12.22
N THR A 77 5.16 -1.99 11.99
CA THR A 77 4.71 -1.52 10.67
C THR A 77 5.83 -1.62 9.66
N PHE A 78 7.00 -1.09 10.01
CA PHE A 78 8.18 -1.08 9.15
C PHE A 78 8.62 -2.50 8.78
N ALA A 79 8.63 -3.42 9.75
CA ALA A 79 9.00 -4.82 9.51
C ALA A 79 8.03 -5.52 8.56
N ILE A 80 6.71 -5.30 8.73
CA ILE A 80 5.70 -5.89 7.87
C ILE A 80 5.81 -5.31 6.45
N GLU A 81 5.98 -4.01 6.32
CA GLU A 81 6.08 -3.36 5.01
C GLU A 81 7.31 -3.81 4.24
N ILE A 82 8.46 -3.89 4.90
CA ILE A 82 9.69 -4.44 4.29
C ILE A 82 9.48 -5.89 3.89
N GLY A 83 8.79 -6.68 4.72
CA GLY A 83 8.47 -8.07 4.40
C GLY A 83 7.67 -8.19 3.11
N PHE A 84 6.66 -7.35 2.92
CA PHE A 84 5.85 -7.36 1.70
C PHE A 84 6.59 -6.85 0.47
N VAL A 85 7.53 -5.94 0.62
CA VAL A 85 8.23 -5.34 -0.52
C VAL A 85 9.48 -6.12 -0.92
N LEU A 86 10.29 -6.53 0.05
CA LEU A 86 11.61 -7.10 -0.22
C LEU A 86 11.71 -8.59 0.10
N LEU A 87 11.13 -9.02 1.22
CA LEU A 87 11.33 -10.38 1.71
C LEU A 87 10.72 -11.41 0.77
N PHE A 88 9.52 -11.14 0.26
CA PHE A 88 8.85 -12.03 -0.65
C PHE A 88 9.59 -12.16 -1.99
N GLU A 89 10.12 -11.07 -2.51
CA GLU A 89 10.95 -11.11 -3.73
C GLU A 89 12.23 -11.88 -3.49
N PHE A 90 12.91 -11.63 -2.38
CA PHE A 90 14.12 -12.33 -2.02
C PHE A 90 13.92 -13.84 -1.86
N ILE A 91 12.82 -14.24 -1.19
CA ILE A 91 12.47 -15.65 -1.05
C ILE A 91 12.16 -16.27 -2.42
N ALA A 92 11.44 -15.56 -3.29
CA ALA A 92 11.15 -16.03 -4.63
C ALA A 92 12.42 -16.27 -5.44
N GLU A 93 13.40 -15.38 -5.34
CA GLU A 93 14.71 -15.55 -5.99
C GLU A 93 15.48 -16.76 -5.46
N LEU A 94 15.45 -17.00 -4.15
CA LEU A 94 16.14 -18.15 -3.54
C LEU A 94 15.58 -19.50 -4.00
N TRP A 95 14.26 -19.57 -4.22
CA TRP A 95 13.60 -20.80 -4.67
C TRP A 95 13.72 -21.02 -6.18
N GLY A 96 14.16 -20.00 -6.92
CA GLY A 96 14.37 -20.08 -8.36
C GLY A 96 13.07 -20.17 -9.16
N ALA A 97 12.94 -21.22 -9.97
CA ALA A 97 11.75 -21.43 -10.78
C ALA A 97 10.79 -22.43 -10.12
N GLY A 98 9.49 -22.18 -10.21
CA GLY A 98 8.48 -23.10 -9.71
C GLY A 98 7.25 -22.42 -9.14
N PHE A 99 6.30 -23.22 -8.67
CA PHE A 99 5.04 -22.73 -8.11
C PHE A 99 5.25 -21.87 -6.86
N ILE A 100 6.20 -22.28 -5.98
CA ILE A 100 6.47 -21.55 -4.74
C ILE A 100 7.06 -20.19 -5.03
N ALA A 101 8.03 -20.12 -5.95
CA ALA A 101 8.63 -18.83 -6.37
C ALA A 101 7.56 -17.91 -6.98
N ALA A 102 6.70 -18.44 -7.84
CA ALA A 102 5.62 -17.67 -8.45
C ALA A 102 4.63 -17.15 -7.41
N LEU A 103 4.34 -17.94 -6.38
CA LEU A 103 3.44 -17.54 -5.29
C LEU A 103 4.01 -16.37 -4.48
N PHE A 104 5.28 -16.44 -4.09
CA PHE A 104 5.92 -15.36 -3.34
C PHE A 104 6.08 -14.10 -4.16
N THR A 105 6.42 -14.21 -5.45
CA THR A 105 6.46 -13.06 -6.36
C THR A 105 5.09 -12.40 -6.47
N TYR A 106 4.04 -13.19 -6.59
CA TYR A 106 2.67 -12.67 -6.67
C TYR A 106 2.25 -11.95 -5.39
N LEU A 107 2.71 -12.38 -4.22
CA LEU A 107 2.40 -11.75 -2.94
C LEU A 107 3.17 -10.44 -2.71
N SER A 108 4.24 -10.18 -3.45
CA SER A 108 5.03 -8.96 -3.29
C SER A 108 4.26 -7.73 -3.76
N ILE A 109 4.28 -6.67 -2.95
CA ILE A 109 3.73 -5.36 -3.33
C ILE A 109 4.52 -4.76 -4.48
N GLY A 110 5.84 -4.94 -4.51
CA GLY A 110 6.71 -4.42 -5.57
C GLY A 110 6.30 -4.91 -6.95
N GLU A 111 6.04 -6.20 -7.09
CA GLU A 111 5.62 -6.81 -8.36
C GLU A 111 4.36 -6.15 -8.93
N HIS A 112 3.37 -5.92 -8.09
CA HIS A 112 2.11 -5.30 -8.51
C HIS A 112 2.24 -3.80 -8.76
N PHE A 113 3.11 -3.14 -8.02
CA PHE A 113 3.34 -1.71 -8.19
C PHE A 113 4.12 -1.40 -9.47
N ASP A 114 5.08 -2.21 -9.85
CA ASP A 114 5.95 -1.97 -10.99
C ASP A 114 5.22 -1.94 -12.33
N ALA A 115 4.07 -2.59 -12.42
CA ALA A 115 3.25 -2.60 -13.63
C ALA A 115 2.51 -1.27 -13.84
N ILE A 116 2.11 -0.58 -12.76
CA ILE A 116 1.25 0.61 -12.81
C ILE A 116 1.97 1.81 -13.45
N PRO A 117 3.24 2.14 -13.09
CA PRO A 117 3.94 3.28 -13.70
C PRO A 117 4.18 3.15 -15.19
N ARG A 118 4.05 1.95 -15.75
CA ARG A 118 4.18 1.71 -17.20
C ARG A 118 2.94 2.12 -18.00
N GLY A 119 1.93 2.70 -17.34
CA GLY A 119 0.69 3.12 -17.97
C GLY A 119 -0.34 2.03 -18.14
N VAL A 120 -0.12 0.87 -17.55
CA VAL A 120 -1.05 -0.27 -17.59
C VAL A 120 -1.65 -0.49 -16.21
N ILE A 121 -2.96 -0.27 -16.09
CA ILE A 121 -3.70 -0.63 -14.89
C ILE A 121 -4.37 -1.97 -15.13
N ASP A 122 -3.84 -3.01 -14.51
CA ASP A 122 -4.43 -4.34 -14.57
C ASP A 122 -5.43 -4.49 -13.42
N THR A 123 -6.60 -5.03 -13.71
CA THR A 123 -7.61 -5.35 -12.69
C THR A 123 -7.05 -6.26 -11.61
N LYS A 124 -6.16 -7.17 -11.97
CA LYS A 124 -5.44 -8.05 -11.05
C LYS A 124 -4.69 -7.27 -9.96
N ASP A 125 -3.97 -6.22 -10.34
CA ASP A 125 -3.21 -5.39 -9.39
C ASP A 125 -4.14 -4.58 -8.48
N LEU A 126 -5.22 -4.03 -9.04
CA LEU A 126 -6.24 -3.31 -8.26
C LEU A 126 -6.89 -4.22 -7.21
N ILE A 127 -7.26 -5.43 -7.60
CA ILE A 127 -7.86 -6.42 -6.70
C ILE A 127 -6.88 -6.78 -5.59
N TYR A 128 -5.61 -6.96 -5.91
CA TYR A 128 -4.56 -7.26 -4.94
C TYR A 128 -4.46 -6.17 -3.87
N PHE A 129 -4.30 -4.91 -4.28
CA PHE A 129 -4.17 -3.78 -3.35
C PHE A 129 -5.42 -3.60 -2.49
N ILE A 130 -6.60 -3.66 -3.09
CA ILE A 130 -7.87 -3.53 -2.36
C ILE A 130 -8.03 -4.69 -1.36
N SER A 131 -7.69 -5.90 -1.76
CA SER A 131 -7.76 -7.08 -0.88
C SER A 131 -6.86 -6.94 0.34
N LEU A 132 -5.62 -6.46 0.15
CA LEU A 132 -4.70 -6.21 1.27
C LEU A 132 -5.27 -5.17 2.23
N ILE A 133 -5.82 -4.07 1.71
CA ILE A 133 -6.41 -3.01 2.52
C ILE A 133 -7.56 -3.58 3.37
N ILE A 134 -8.46 -4.32 2.75
CA ILE A 134 -9.62 -4.92 3.44
C ILE A 134 -9.17 -5.91 4.51
N ILE A 135 -8.21 -6.79 4.19
CA ILE A 135 -7.70 -7.79 5.12
C ILE A 135 -7.09 -7.13 6.35
N PHE A 136 -6.19 -6.17 6.18
CA PHE A 136 -5.53 -5.50 7.30
C PHE A 136 -6.49 -4.65 8.13
N LEU A 137 -7.43 -3.98 7.51
CA LEU A 137 -8.45 -3.22 8.23
C LEU A 137 -9.39 -4.15 9.03
N ALA A 138 -9.75 -5.30 8.46
CA ALA A 138 -10.56 -6.29 9.14
C ALA A 138 -9.82 -6.90 10.34
N LEU A 139 -8.51 -7.17 10.20
CA LEU A 139 -7.68 -7.64 11.30
C LEU A 139 -7.55 -6.59 12.40
N ALA A 140 -7.36 -5.34 12.04
CA ALA A 140 -7.32 -4.24 13.01
C ALA A 140 -8.62 -4.14 13.80
N ARG A 141 -9.75 -4.22 13.11
CA ARG A 141 -11.06 -4.22 13.75
C ARG A 141 -11.23 -5.41 14.70
N HIS A 142 -10.91 -6.59 14.23
CA HIS A 142 -11.04 -7.80 15.04
C HIS A 142 -10.23 -7.69 16.34
N TYR A 143 -9.00 -7.22 16.22
CA TYR A 143 -8.11 -7.08 17.37
C TYR A 143 -8.61 -6.01 18.35
N ILE A 144 -9.06 -4.86 17.85
CA ILE A 144 -9.62 -3.80 18.68
C ILE A 144 -10.88 -4.29 19.40
N CYS A 145 -11.77 -4.99 18.72
CA CYS A 145 -12.98 -5.53 19.33
C CYS A 145 -12.68 -6.58 20.39
N LYS A 146 -11.68 -7.44 20.15
CA LYS A 146 -11.30 -8.48 21.09
C LYS A 146 -10.70 -7.94 22.39
N ASN A 147 -9.91 -6.87 22.30
CA ASN A 147 -9.18 -6.32 23.45
C ASN A 147 -9.94 -5.22 24.22
N ARG A 148 -11.15 -4.88 23.80
CA ARG A 148 -12.00 -3.93 24.51
C ARG A 148 -12.81 -4.55 25.66
N PHE A 149 -12.69 -5.84 25.88
CA PHE A 149 -13.41 -6.55 26.94
C PHE A 149 -12.45 -7.15 27.97
#